data_127be9fe759c72c4fd8f0588e1b74ce4
#
_entry.id   127be9fe759c72c4fd8f0588e1b74ce4
#
_cell.length_a   1.000
_cell.length_b   1.000
_cell.length_c   1.000
_cell.angle_alpha   90.00
_cell.angle_beta   90.00
_cell.angle_gamma   90.00
#
_symmetry.space_group_name_H-M   'P 1'
#
loop_
_entity.id
_entity.type
_entity.pdbx_description
1 polymer ?
#
loop_
_entity_poly.entity_id
_entity_poly.type
_entity_poly.pdbx_seq_one_letter_code
_entity_poly.pdbx_strand_id
1 'polypeptide(L)'
;MWAFICVVSIMGPQSSGKSTLLNHLFGTNFREMDAFRGRSQTTKGIWLAQGEGIDPFTLIMDLEGTDGRERGEDDTAFEKQSALFALAVSDIVLINMWCHDIGREQAANKPLLKTVFQVMMRLFSPRKTTLLFVIRDKTKSPLEYLEPILREDIQKIWDNVSKPEAHRETPLSEFFNIEVVALSSYEEKEEQFKDQVASLRQILSFNCPWWTCGGSSGRRSCFRVFL
;
A
#
# COMPACT_ATOMS: atom_id res chain seq x y z
N MET A 1 -24.59 12.77 13.11
CA MET A 1 -24.29 11.71 12.14
C MET A 1 -22.77 11.64 12.06
N TRP A 2 -22.16 10.54 12.48
CA TRP A 2 -20.70 10.40 12.43
C TRP A 2 -20.31 10.02 11.01
N ALA A 3 -19.51 10.85 10.36
CA ALA A 3 -18.93 10.51 9.07
C ALA A 3 -17.70 9.61 9.32
N PHE A 4 -17.70 8.40 8.76
CA PHE A 4 -16.54 7.53 8.76
C PHE A 4 -15.65 7.96 7.60
N ILE A 5 -14.35 8.04 7.87
CA ILE A 5 -13.34 8.34 6.86
C ILE A 5 -12.48 7.10 6.69
N CYS A 6 -12.38 6.59 5.47
CA CYS A 6 -11.40 5.57 5.10
C CYS A 6 -10.15 6.26 4.56
N VAL A 7 -8.98 5.84 5.00
CA VAL A 7 -7.71 6.37 4.52
C VAL A 7 -6.94 5.28 3.79
N VAL A 8 -6.60 5.54 2.55
CA VAL A 8 -5.83 4.63 1.69
C VAL A 8 -4.54 5.31 1.27
N SER A 9 -3.42 4.65 1.49
CA SER A 9 -2.11 5.13 1.02
C SER A 9 -1.45 4.15 0.06
N ILE A 10 -0.52 4.65 -0.76
CA ILE A 10 0.29 3.82 -1.65
C ILE A 10 1.77 4.04 -1.41
N MET A 11 2.53 2.95 -1.33
CA MET A 11 3.98 2.91 -1.23
C MET A 11 4.57 2.04 -2.34
N GLY A 12 5.82 2.26 -2.69
CA GLY A 12 6.55 1.45 -3.66
C GLY A 12 7.61 2.22 -4.40
N PRO A 13 8.38 1.56 -5.28
CA PRO A 13 9.49 2.15 -5.99
C PRO A 13 9.12 3.40 -6.79
N GLN A 14 10.09 4.27 -7.02
CA GLN A 14 9.92 5.41 -7.93
C GLN A 14 9.56 4.92 -9.33
N SER A 15 8.75 5.67 -10.05
CA SER A 15 8.33 5.36 -11.43
C SER A 15 7.62 4.00 -11.61
N SER A 16 7.06 3.44 -10.56
CA SER A 16 6.30 2.17 -10.62
C SER A 16 4.81 2.35 -10.96
N GLY A 17 4.38 3.55 -11.38
CA GLY A 17 3.00 3.85 -11.77
C GLY A 17 2.03 3.93 -10.60
N LYS A 18 2.46 4.38 -9.41
CA LYS A 18 1.61 4.57 -8.23
C LYS A 18 0.48 5.56 -8.49
N SER A 19 0.83 6.77 -8.94
CA SER A 19 -0.14 7.83 -9.25
C SER A 19 -1.14 7.38 -10.33
N THR A 20 -0.69 6.71 -11.38
CA THR A 20 -1.54 6.13 -12.43
C THR A 20 -2.52 5.11 -11.85
N LEU A 21 -2.04 4.22 -10.98
CA LEU A 21 -2.93 3.25 -10.32
C LEU A 21 -3.99 3.95 -9.48
N LEU A 22 -3.61 4.94 -8.67
CA LEU A 22 -4.56 5.68 -7.83
C LEU A 22 -5.59 6.44 -8.67
N ASN A 23 -5.17 7.07 -9.77
CA ASN A 23 -6.08 7.79 -10.66
C ASN A 23 -7.15 6.87 -11.25
N HIS A 24 -6.75 5.69 -11.72
CA HIS A 24 -7.70 4.70 -12.25
C HIS A 24 -8.56 4.05 -11.17
N LEU A 25 -7.99 3.79 -9.98
CA LEU A 25 -8.66 3.06 -8.91
C LEU A 25 -9.66 3.95 -8.15
N PHE A 26 -9.32 5.22 -7.93
CA PHE A 26 -10.08 6.12 -7.07
C PHE A 26 -10.63 7.35 -7.77
N GLY A 27 -10.41 7.52 -9.08
CA GLY A 27 -10.83 8.70 -9.83
C GLY A 27 -10.08 9.97 -9.43
N THR A 28 -8.88 9.84 -8.86
CA THR A 28 -8.05 10.98 -8.48
C THR A 28 -7.36 11.59 -9.69
N ASN A 29 -6.76 12.78 -9.51
CA ASN A 29 -6.02 13.47 -10.57
C ASN A 29 -4.59 13.82 -10.10
N PHE A 30 -3.88 12.80 -9.59
CA PHE A 30 -2.46 12.95 -9.28
C PHE A 30 -1.65 13.10 -10.56
N ARG A 31 -0.59 13.91 -10.51
CA ARG A 31 0.30 14.08 -11.65
C ARG A 31 1.01 12.77 -11.98
N GLU A 32 0.85 12.32 -13.20
CA GLU A 32 1.52 11.13 -13.71
C GLU A 32 2.85 11.47 -14.39
N MET A 33 3.73 10.47 -14.46
CA MET A 33 4.98 10.60 -15.18
C MET A 33 4.72 10.61 -16.69
N ASP A 34 5.28 11.58 -17.39
CA ASP A 34 5.31 11.58 -18.86
C ASP A 34 6.49 10.74 -19.34
N ALA A 35 6.20 9.53 -19.83
CA ALA A 35 7.20 8.59 -20.33
C ALA A 35 8.06 9.16 -21.46
N PHE A 36 7.53 10.10 -22.24
CA PHE A 36 8.24 10.75 -23.34
C PHE A 36 9.27 11.79 -22.87
N ARG A 37 9.13 12.32 -21.66
CA ARG A 37 10.05 13.30 -21.06
C ARG A 37 11.11 12.69 -20.15
N GLY A 38 11.16 11.36 -20.08
CA GLY A 38 12.11 10.61 -19.25
C GLY A 38 11.59 10.33 -17.85
N ARG A 39 12.32 9.47 -17.11
CA ARG A 39 11.96 9.04 -15.77
C ARG A 39 12.42 10.06 -14.72
N SER A 40 11.66 11.11 -14.51
CA SER A 40 11.90 12.08 -13.43
C SER A 40 10.95 11.84 -12.27
N GLN A 41 11.36 12.24 -11.08
CA GLN A 41 10.49 12.22 -9.90
C GLN A 41 9.28 13.13 -10.11
N THR A 42 8.08 12.56 -10.01
CA THR A 42 6.82 13.27 -10.25
C THR A 42 6.18 13.69 -8.94
N THR A 43 6.07 12.76 -7.99
CA THR A 43 5.52 12.99 -6.66
C THR A 43 6.65 13.38 -5.72
N LYS A 44 6.54 14.55 -5.08
CA LYS A 44 7.44 14.99 -4.00
C LYS A 44 6.64 15.09 -2.71
N GLY A 45 7.08 14.39 -1.68
CA GLY A 45 6.38 14.33 -0.40
C GLY A 45 5.14 13.45 -0.44
N ILE A 46 4.06 13.89 0.18
CA ILE A 46 2.77 13.18 0.29
C ILE A 46 1.69 14.05 -0.34
N TRP A 47 1.01 13.54 -1.35
CA TRP A 47 -0.10 14.21 -2.01
C TRP A 47 -1.42 13.59 -1.57
N LEU A 48 -2.43 14.43 -1.36
CA LEU A 48 -3.73 14.04 -0.85
C LEU A 48 -4.81 14.35 -1.87
N ALA A 49 -5.76 13.42 -2.03
CA ALA A 49 -6.95 13.61 -2.84
C ALA A 49 -8.13 12.87 -2.22
N GLN A 50 -9.34 13.29 -2.56
CA GLN A 50 -10.56 12.55 -2.26
C GLN A 50 -10.79 11.50 -3.36
N GLY A 51 -11.14 10.28 -2.97
CA GLY A 51 -11.59 9.26 -3.91
C GLY A 51 -13.01 9.57 -4.41
N GLU A 52 -13.22 9.45 -5.72
CA GLU A 52 -14.53 9.70 -6.34
C GLU A 52 -15.40 8.44 -6.36
N GLY A 53 -16.69 8.60 -6.07
CA GLY A 53 -17.67 7.51 -6.17
C GLY A 53 -17.41 6.32 -5.27
N ILE A 54 -16.81 6.54 -4.11
CA ILE A 54 -16.56 5.55 -3.06
C ILE A 54 -17.17 6.05 -1.76
N ASP A 55 -17.96 5.20 -1.10
CA ASP A 55 -18.52 5.44 0.21
C ASP A 55 -17.93 4.41 1.19
N PRO A 56 -17.52 4.75 2.41
CA PRO A 56 -17.52 6.08 3.01
C PRO A 56 -16.53 7.05 2.36
N PHE A 57 -16.56 8.32 2.80
CA PHE A 57 -15.56 9.31 2.36
C PHE A 57 -14.15 8.73 2.46
N THR A 58 -13.46 8.67 1.33
CA THR A 58 -12.14 8.02 1.25
C THR A 58 -11.07 9.05 0.89
N LEU A 59 -10.09 9.19 1.78
CA LEU A 59 -8.92 10.01 1.59
C LEU A 59 -7.80 9.16 0.99
N ILE A 60 -7.28 9.58 -0.16
CA ILE A 60 -6.22 8.90 -0.89
C ILE A 60 -4.90 9.65 -0.71
N MET A 61 -3.83 8.92 -0.37
CA MET A 61 -2.50 9.46 -0.18
C MET A 61 -1.53 8.82 -1.17
N ASP A 62 -0.98 9.65 -2.08
CA ASP A 62 0.12 9.26 -2.96
C ASP A 62 1.45 9.65 -2.32
N LEU A 63 2.25 8.65 -1.94
CA LEU A 63 3.55 8.86 -1.32
C LEU A 63 4.65 8.87 -2.38
N GLU A 64 5.65 9.73 -2.14
CA GLU A 64 6.88 9.74 -2.91
C GLU A 64 7.46 8.32 -3.05
N GLY A 65 7.99 8.00 -4.22
CA GLY A 65 8.60 6.70 -4.49
C GLY A 65 9.86 6.48 -3.66
N THR A 66 10.04 5.26 -3.20
CA THR A 66 11.27 4.77 -2.59
C THR A 66 12.33 4.55 -3.66
N ASP A 67 13.62 4.44 -3.28
CA ASP A 67 14.78 4.23 -4.18
C ASP A 67 15.07 5.36 -5.21
N GLY A 68 14.59 6.57 -4.94
CA GLY A 68 14.86 7.74 -5.78
C GLY A 68 16.32 8.19 -5.73
N ARG A 69 16.99 8.28 -6.88
CA ARG A 69 18.39 8.72 -6.97
C ARG A 69 18.62 10.20 -6.60
N GLU A 70 17.57 10.98 -6.50
CA GLU A 70 17.65 12.44 -6.38
C GLU A 70 17.95 12.93 -4.96
N ARG A 71 17.76 12.11 -3.91
CA ARG A 71 17.91 12.51 -2.49
C ARG A 71 19.20 12.05 -1.81
N GLY A 72 19.94 11.13 -2.37
CA GLY A 72 21.19 10.63 -1.76
C GLY A 72 20.96 9.90 -0.42
N GLU A 73 21.81 10.14 0.58
CA GLU A 73 21.77 9.46 1.88
C GLU A 73 20.59 9.85 2.78
N ASP A 74 19.93 10.99 2.53
CA ASP A 74 18.77 11.46 3.30
C ASP A 74 17.47 10.71 2.95
N ASP A 75 17.48 9.89 1.92
CA ASP A 75 16.31 9.17 1.40
C ASP A 75 15.71 8.20 2.43
N THR A 76 16.56 7.49 3.17
CA THR A 76 16.09 6.50 4.16
C THR A 76 15.36 7.12 5.35
N ALA A 77 15.68 8.34 5.75
CA ALA A 77 14.99 9.04 6.83
C ALA A 77 13.60 9.47 6.38
N PHE A 78 13.48 10.03 5.18
CA PHE A 78 12.20 10.43 4.61
C PHE A 78 11.28 9.24 4.36
N GLU A 79 11.81 8.13 3.82
CA GLU A 79 11.05 6.90 3.64
C GLU A 79 10.45 6.40 4.96
N LYS A 80 11.25 6.35 6.04
CA LYS A 80 10.80 5.94 7.37
C LYS A 80 9.72 6.86 7.92
N GLN A 81 9.85 8.18 7.76
CA GLN A 81 8.87 9.15 8.23
C GLN A 81 7.57 9.05 7.44
N SER A 82 7.65 8.92 6.12
CA SER A 82 6.49 8.76 5.25
C SER A 82 5.76 7.45 5.54
N ALA A 83 6.50 6.35 5.73
CA ALA A 83 5.93 5.06 6.11
C ALA A 83 5.27 5.12 7.49
N LEU A 84 5.90 5.79 8.47
CA LEU A 84 5.32 5.99 9.81
C LEU A 84 4.00 6.75 9.72
N PHE A 85 3.98 7.85 8.99
CA PHE A 85 2.77 8.65 8.83
C PHE A 85 1.66 7.85 8.15
N ALA A 86 1.96 7.20 7.03
CA ALA A 86 0.99 6.40 6.31
C ALA A 86 0.40 5.26 7.17
N LEU A 87 1.24 4.50 7.88
CA LEU A 87 0.78 3.41 8.76
C LEU A 87 -0.02 3.91 9.97
N ALA A 88 0.31 5.10 10.48
CA ALA A 88 -0.41 5.68 11.61
C ALA A 88 -1.83 6.08 11.27
N VAL A 89 -2.09 6.51 10.02
CA VAL A 89 -3.38 7.09 9.63
C VAL A 89 -4.19 6.22 8.66
N SER A 90 -3.56 5.29 7.91
CA SER A 90 -4.24 4.53 6.87
C SER A 90 -4.94 3.27 7.39
N ASP A 91 -6.09 2.99 6.84
CA ASP A 91 -6.82 1.73 6.99
C ASP A 91 -6.28 0.67 6.04
N ILE A 92 -5.90 1.10 4.84
CA ILE A 92 -5.35 0.26 3.78
C ILE A 92 -4.08 0.90 3.25
N VAL A 93 -3.00 0.12 3.17
CA VAL A 93 -1.74 0.52 2.53
C VAL A 93 -1.49 -0.37 1.33
N LEU A 94 -1.50 0.23 0.14
CA LEU A 94 -1.12 -0.47 -1.09
C LEU A 94 0.40 -0.52 -1.18
N ILE A 95 0.94 -1.72 -1.32
CA ILE A 95 2.36 -1.95 -1.60
C ILE A 95 2.50 -2.26 -3.09
N ASN A 96 2.85 -1.23 -3.85
CA ASN A 96 3.01 -1.35 -5.29
C ASN A 96 4.38 -1.93 -5.63
N MET A 97 4.41 -3.06 -6.33
CA MET A 97 5.65 -3.80 -6.61
C MET A 97 5.64 -4.42 -8.00
N TRP A 98 6.82 -4.70 -8.52
CA TRP A 98 6.95 -5.35 -9.82
C TRP A 98 6.82 -6.87 -9.71
N CYS A 99 6.18 -7.50 -10.68
CA CYS A 99 6.05 -8.96 -10.75
C CYS A 99 7.43 -9.67 -10.76
N HIS A 100 8.42 -9.07 -11.41
CA HIS A 100 9.76 -9.66 -11.52
C HIS A 100 10.57 -9.59 -10.22
N ASP A 101 10.11 -8.86 -9.20
CA ASP A 101 10.78 -8.77 -7.89
C ASP A 101 10.44 -9.95 -6.97
N ILE A 102 9.37 -10.69 -7.26
CA ILE A 102 8.93 -11.81 -6.42
C ILE A 102 9.97 -12.94 -6.49
N GLY A 103 10.38 -13.44 -5.32
CA GLY A 103 11.38 -14.50 -5.21
C GLY A 103 12.85 -14.06 -5.40
N ARG A 104 13.13 -12.76 -5.56
CA ARG A 104 14.49 -12.25 -5.67
C ARG A 104 15.01 -11.76 -4.33
N GLU A 105 16.26 -12.10 -3.99
CA GLU A 105 16.87 -11.63 -2.73
C GLU A 105 17.07 -10.12 -2.65
N GLN A 106 17.39 -9.49 -3.76
CA GLN A 106 17.63 -8.03 -3.87
C GLN A 106 16.43 -7.29 -4.48
N ALA A 107 15.22 -7.70 -4.14
CA ALA A 107 14.02 -7.02 -4.61
C ALA A 107 13.88 -5.64 -3.97
N ALA A 108 13.53 -4.64 -4.77
CA ALA A 108 13.38 -3.23 -4.32
C ALA A 108 12.35 -3.04 -3.20
N ASN A 109 11.37 -3.93 -3.10
CA ASN A 109 10.34 -3.89 -2.07
C ASN A 109 10.78 -4.44 -0.70
N LYS A 110 11.86 -5.22 -0.60
CA LYS A 110 12.32 -5.82 0.69
C LYS A 110 12.76 -4.76 1.71
N PRO A 111 13.58 -3.75 1.37
CA PRO A 111 13.91 -2.66 2.29
C PRO A 111 12.67 -1.90 2.76
N LEU A 112 11.73 -1.61 1.84
CA LEU A 112 10.47 -0.96 2.17
C LEU A 112 9.66 -1.76 3.19
N LEU A 113 9.45 -3.06 2.95
CA LEU A 113 8.70 -3.93 3.86
C LEU A 113 9.37 -4.02 5.24
N LYS A 114 10.70 -4.12 5.27
CA LYS A 114 11.44 -4.08 6.54
C LYS A 114 11.16 -2.78 7.30
N THR A 115 11.16 -1.65 6.59
CA THR A 115 10.84 -0.35 7.17
C THR A 115 9.40 -0.31 7.68
N VAL A 116 8.43 -0.76 6.88
CA VAL A 116 7.01 -0.84 7.26
C VAL A 116 6.83 -1.64 8.55
N PHE A 117 7.44 -2.82 8.65
CA PHE A 117 7.31 -3.67 9.83
C PHE A 117 7.99 -3.07 11.06
N GLN A 118 9.19 -2.50 10.90
CA GLN A 118 9.90 -1.83 12.01
C GLN A 118 9.13 -0.62 12.54
N VAL A 119 8.53 0.14 11.66
CA VAL A 119 7.77 1.35 11.99
C VAL A 119 6.48 1.00 12.71
N MET A 120 5.74 -0.02 12.22
CA MET A 120 4.48 -0.46 12.85
C MET A 120 4.67 -0.83 14.32
N MET A 121 5.77 -1.51 14.65
CA MET A 121 6.08 -1.89 16.03
C MET A 121 6.46 -0.72 16.95
N ARG A 122 6.70 0.48 16.39
CA ARG A 122 6.98 1.70 17.14
C ARG A 122 5.75 2.54 17.44
N LEU A 123 4.62 2.23 16.82
CA LEU A 123 3.36 2.91 17.10
C LEU A 123 2.87 2.55 18.50
N PHE A 124 2.45 3.55 19.27
CA PHE A 124 1.96 3.38 20.64
C PHE A 124 0.70 2.52 20.73
N SER A 125 -0.13 2.59 19.72
CA SER A 125 -1.38 1.82 19.62
C SER A 125 -1.53 1.34 18.18
N PRO A 126 -0.78 0.31 17.78
CA PRO A 126 -0.89 -0.23 16.44
C PRO A 126 -2.31 -0.79 16.24
N ARG A 127 -2.98 -0.29 15.22
CA ARG A 127 -4.22 -0.89 14.77
C ARG A 127 -3.94 -1.81 13.60
N LYS A 128 -4.73 -2.87 13.50
CA LYS A 128 -4.59 -3.80 12.38
C LYS A 128 -4.87 -3.07 11.06
N THR A 129 -3.87 -3.03 10.19
CA THR A 129 -3.89 -2.34 8.90
C THR A 129 -3.90 -3.38 7.78
N THR A 130 -4.67 -3.15 6.73
CA THR A 130 -4.61 -4.01 5.54
C THR A 130 -3.44 -3.60 4.66
N LEU A 131 -2.50 -4.52 4.43
CA LEU A 131 -1.46 -4.38 3.41
C LEU A 131 -1.93 -5.08 2.13
N LEU A 132 -2.25 -4.31 1.11
CA LEU A 132 -2.64 -4.81 -0.19
C LEU A 132 -1.45 -4.78 -1.14
N PHE A 133 -0.88 -5.93 -1.43
CA PHE A 133 0.21 -6.08 -2.38
C PHE A 133 -0.34 -6.04 -3.80
N VAL A 134 0.05 -5.01 -4.55
CA VAL A 134 -0.33 -4.84 -5.95
C VAL A 134 0.84 -5.20 -6.85
N ILE A 135 0.79 -6.42 -7.41
CA ILE A 135 1.81 -6.94 -8.31
C ILE A 135 1.58 -6.33 -9.70
N ARG A 136 2.52 -5.50 -10.16
CA ARG A 136 2.46 -4.82 -11.46
C ARG A 136 3.11 -5.63 -12.56
N ASP A 137 2.63 -5.41 -13.77
CA ASP A 137 3.14 -6.03 -15.00
C ASP A 137 3.21 -7.56 -14.91
N LYS A 138 2.10 -8.15 -14.40
CA LYS A 138 1.95 -9.59 -14.35
C LYS A 138 2.09 -10.18 -15.75
N THR A 139 3.04 -11.06 -15.90
CA THR A 139 3.31 -11.80 -17.12
C THR A 139 2.49 -13.10 -17.20
N LYS A 140 3.06 -14.16 -17.75
CA LYS A 140 2.39 -15.45 -17.96
C LYS A 140 2.19 -16.26 -16.67
N SER A 141 2.93 -15.95 -15.58
CA SER A 141 2.84 -16.72 -14.33
C SER A 141 1.49 -16.48 -13.65
N PRO A 142 0.70 -17.53 -13.37
CA PRO A 142 -0.55 -17.42 -12.61
C PRO A 142 -0.31 -16.87 -11.20
N LEU A 143 -1.29 -16.14 -10.65
CA LEU A 143 -1.19 -15.54 -9.30
C LEU A 143 -1.06 -16.64 -8.23
N GLU A 144 -1.69 -17.78 -8.45
CA GLU A 144 -1.67 -18.95 -7.55
C GLU A 144 -0.25 -19.47 -7.27
N TYR A 145 0.69 -19.23 -8.19
CA TYR A 145 2.11 -19.59 -8.00
C TYR A 145 2.94 -18.43 -7.41
N LEU A 146 2.57 -17.20 -7.69
CA LEU A 146 3.30 -16.02 -7.21
C LEU A 146 2.96 -15.67 -5.75
N GLU A 147 1.71 -15.80 -5.37
CA GLU A 147 1.23 -15.44 -4.05
C GLU A 147 1.88 -16.24 -2.91
N PRO A 148 2.02 -17.58 -2.98
CA PRO A 148 2.70 -18.34 -1.93
C PRO A 148 4.16 -17.91 -1.75
N ILE A 149 4.89 -17.65 -2.84
CA ILE A 149 6.28 -17.19 -2.80
C ILE A 149 6.36 -15.82 -2.13
N LEU A 150 5.47 -14.90 -2.52
CA LEU A 150 5.41 -13.57 -1.91
C LEU A 150 5.09 -13.64 -0.41
N ARG A 151 4.13 -14.47 -0.01
CA ARG A 151 3.77 -14.66 1.40
C ARG A 151 4.93 -15.24 2.21
N GLU A 152 5.68 -16.19 1.65
CA GLU A 152 6.89 -16.73 2.26
C GLU A 152 7.98 -15.64 2.42
N ASP A 153 8.21 -14.83 1.39
CA ASP A 153 9.16 -13.69 1.46
C ASP A 153 8.74 -12.68 2.53
N ILE A 154 7.46 -12.33 2.61
CA ILE A 154 6.91 -11.42 3.63
C ILE A 154 7.16 -12.01 5.03
N GLN A 155 6.88 -13.29 5.24
CA GLN A 155 7.09 -13.95 6.53
C GLN A 155 8.58 -13.98 6.92
N LYS A 156 9.46 -14.30 5.97
CA LYS A 156 10.92 -14.24 6.21
C LYS A 156 11.40 -12.87 6.63
N ILE A 157 10.87 -11.81 5.97
CA ILE A 157 11.22 -10.43 6.36
C ILE A 157 10.71 -10.14 7.77
N TRP A 158 9.46 -10.52 8.09
CA TRP A 158 8.89 -10.35 9.43
C TRP A 158 9.71 -11.04 10.51
N ASP A 159 10.14 -12.27 10.27
CA ASP A 159 10.92 -13.07 11.24
C ASP A 159 12.32 -12.47 11.49
N ASN A 160 12.90 -11.84 10.46
CA ASN A 160 14.21 -11.21 10.52
C ASN A 160 14.21 -9.74 11.00
N VAL A 161 13.05 -9.13 11.20
CA VAL A 161 12.96 -7.77 11.73
C VAL A 161 13.24 -7.78 13.23
N SER A 162 14.09 -6.84 13.69
CA SER A 162 14.33 -6.62 15.12
C SER A 162 13.05 -6.15 15.79
N LYS A 163 12.48 -6.98 16.67
CA LYS A 163 11.24 -6.74 17.38
C LYS A 163 11.51 -6.29 18.81
N PRO A 164 10.75 -5.34 19.37
CA PRO A 164 10.74 -5.07 20.80
C PRO A 164 10.37 -6.33 21.59
N GLU A 165 10.82 -6.43 22.83
CA GLU A 165 10.57 -7.61 23.67
C GLU A 165 9.07 -7.93 23.81
N ALA A 166 8.24 -6.88 23.94
CA ALA A 166 6.79 -7.02 24.02
C ALA A 166 6.13 -7.65 22.77
N HIS A 167 6.82 -7.65 21.63
CA HIS A 167 6.29 -8.14 20.33
C HIS A 167 7.13 -9.28 19.74
N ARG A 168 8.05 -9.86 20.50
CA ARG A 168 8.95 -10.90 19.99
C ARG A 168 8.22 -12.09 19.40
N GLU A 169 7.17 -12.54 20.09
CA GLU A 169 6.35 -13.71 19.72
C GLU A 169 5.05 -13.32 18.96
N THR A 170 4.84 -12.02 18.73
CA THR A 170 3.59 -11.57 18.09
C THR A 170 3.62 -11.94 16.61
N PRO A 171 2.60 -12.67 16.10
CA PRO A 171 2.54 -13.02 14.69
C PRO A 171 2.20 -11.80 13.81
N LEU A 172 2.62 -11.86 12.55
CA LEU A 172 2.35 -10.81 11.55
C LEU A 172 0.85 -10.49 11.45
N SER A 173 0.01 -11.50 11.58
CA SER A 173 -1.45 -11.39 11.46
C SER A 173 -2.13 -10.54 12.53
N GLU A 174 -1.45 -10.26 13.65
CA GLU A 174 -1.96 -9.33 14.67
C GLU A 174 -1.88 -7.87 14.21
N PHE A 175 -0.86 -7.55 13.41
CA PHE A 175 -0.63 -6.19 12.92
C PHE A 175 -1.23 -5.95 11.53
N PHE A 176 -1.24 -6.98 10.69
CA PHE A 176 -1.60 -6.80 9.29
C PHE A 176 -2.57 -7.87 8.78
N ASN A 177 -3.48 -7.41 7.95
CA ASN A 177 -4.23 -8.27 7.04
C ASN A 177 -3.52 -8.21 5.68
N ILE A 178 -3.05 -9.35 5.16
CA ILE A 178 -2.28 -9.41 3.90
C ILE A 178 -3.19 -9.87 2.78
N GLU A 179 -3.35 -8.99 1.78
CA GLU A 179 -4.06 -9.28 0.54
C GLU A 179 -3.12 -9.10 -0.65
N VAL A 180 -3.34 -9.87 -1.70
CA VAL A 180 -2.49 -9.87 -2.90
C VAL A 180 -3.36 -9.80 -4.15
N VAL A 181 -3.03 -8.86 -5.03
CA VAL A 181 -3.66 -8.72 -6.35
C VAL A 181 -2.58 -8.56 -7.42
N ALA A 182 -2.89 -8.96 -8.63
CA ALA A 182 -1.98 -8.81 -9.76
C ALA A 182 -2.67 -8.08 -10.91
N LEU A 183 -1.97 -7.12 -11.48
CA LEU A 183 -2.45 -6.29 -12.58
C LEU A 183 -1.57 -6.51 -13.82
N SER A 184 -2.21 -6.54 -14.96
CA SER A 184 -1.54 -6.56 -16.27
C SER A 184 -0.76 -5.26 -16.51
N SER A 185 0.15 -5.28 -17.48
CA SER A 185 0.87 -4.06 -17.89
C SER A 185 -0.11 -3.01 -18.42
N TYR A 186 0.01 -1.80 -17.89
CA TYR A 186 -0.79 -0.67 -18.37
C TYR A 186 -0.40 -0.29 -19.81
N GLU A 187 0.89 -0.35 -20.14
CA GLU A 187 1.40 0.04 -21.47
C GLU A 187 1.05 -0.99 -22.55
N GLU A 188 1.10 -2.30 -22.22
CA GLU A 188 0.90 -3.36 -23.20
C GLU A 188 -0.55 -3.86 -23.30
N LYS A 189 -1.32 -3.75 -22.20
CA LYS A 189 -2.65 -4.34 -22.04
C LYS A 189 -3.58 -3.40 -21.27
N GLU A 190 -3.72 -2.17 -21.77
CA GLU A 190 -4.46 -1.10 -21.10
C GLU A 190 -5.89 -1.49 -20.73
N GLU A 191 -6.65 -2.07 -21.66
CA GLU A 191 -8.03 -2.48 -21.40
C GLU A 191 -8.12 -3.54 -20.30
N GLN A 192 -7.25 -4.56 -20.35
CA GLN A 192 -7.22 -5.58 -19.32
C GLN A 192 -6.83 -5.01 -17.95
N PHE A 193 -5.91 -4.04 -17.93
CA PHE A 193 -5.54 -3.33 -16.71
C PHE A 193 -6.75 -2.57 -16.14
N LYS A 194 -7.49 -1.84 -16.96
CA LYS A 194 -8.67 -1.08 -16.53
C LYS A 194 -9.76 -1.98 -15.95
N ASP A 195 -10.04 -3.12 -16.59
CA ASP A 195 -11.01 -4.10 -16.09
C ASP A 195 -10.60 -4.69 -14.74
N GLN A 196 -9.31 -5.01 -14.59
CA GLN A 196 -8.76 -5.52 -13.32
C GLN A 196 -8.82 -4.46 -12.21
N VAL A 197 -8.51 -3.19 -12.53
CA VAL A 197 -8.61 -2.09 -11.57
C VAL A 197 -10.08 -1.83 -11.18
N ALA A 198 -11.01 -1.92 -12.12
CA ALA A 198 -12.44 -1.82 -11.82
C ALA A 198 -12.91 -2.94 -10.86
N SER A 199 -12.45 -4.18 -11.08
CA SER A 199 -12.71 -5.30 -10.19
C SER A 199 -12.10 -5.09 -8.81
N LEU A 200 -10.86 -4.60 -8.74
CA LEU A 200 -10.18 -4.27 -7.49
C LEU A 200 -10.92 -3.16 -6.72
N ARG A 201 -11.41 -2.15 -7.42
CA ARG A 201 -12.23 -1.08 -6.82
C ARG A 201 -13.48 -1.63 -6.13
N GLN A 202 -14.15 -2.60 -6.74
CA GLN A 202 -15.30 -3.26 -6.11
C GLN A 202 -14.90 -3.98 -4.83
N ILE A 203 -13.80 -4.76 -4.87
CA ILE A 203 -13.29 -5.49 -3.69
C ILE A 203 -12.98 -4.52 -2.55
N LEU A 204 -12.30 -3.40 -2.84
CA LEU A 204 -11.96 -2.38 -1.84
C LEU A 204 -13.21 -1.71 -1.25
N SER A 205 -14.25 -1.48 -2.06
CA SER A 205 -15.52 -0.93 -1.60
C SER A 205 -16.23 -1.85 -0.61
N PHE A 206 -16.10 -3.18 -0.74
CA PHE A 206 -16.68 -4.17 0.18
C PHE A 206 -15.80 -4.46 1.39
N ASN A 207 -14.47 -4.37 1.26
CA ASN A 207 -13.51 -4.75 2.31
C ASN A 207 -13.07 -3.57 3.20
N CYS A 208 -13.62 -2.39 3.03
CA CYS A 208 -13.40 -1.33 3.99
C CYS A 208 -13.89 -1.82 5.37
N PRO A 209 -13.06 -1.82 6.43
CA PRO A 209 -13.39 -2.43 7.73
C PRO A 209 -14.69 -1.93 8.35
N TRP A 210 -15.26 -0.86 7.82
CA TRP A 210 -16.45 -0.18 8.29
C TRP A 210 -17.76 -0.72 7.68
N TRP A 211 -17.70 -1.45 6.56
CA TRP A 211 -18.88 -2.02 5.90
C TRP A 211 -19.43 -3.27 6.61
N THR A 212 -18.58 -4.02 7.30
CA THR A 212 -18.98 -5.24 8.01
C THR A 212 -19.67 -4.98 9.36
N CYS A 213 -19.94 -3.73 9.73
CA CYS A 213 -20.43 -3.32 11.02
C CYS A 213 -21.95 -3.18 11.14
N GLY A 214 -22.70 -3.76 10.24
CA GLY A 214 -24.17 -3.91 10.37
C GLY A 214 -24.65 -5.01 11.32
N GLY A 215 -23.78 -5.70 12.07
CA GLY A 215 -24.20 -6.77 12.98
C GLY A 215 -23.21 -7.04 14.10
N SER A 216 -23.67 -6.84 15.32
CA SER A 216 -23.15 -7.25 16.64
C SER A 216 -22.02 -6.45 17.30
N SER A 217 -22.32 -6.09 18.54
CA SER A 217 -21.57 -5.37 19.56
C SER A 217 -20.13 -5.85 19.79
N GLY A 218 -19.16 -5.12 19.26
CA GLY A 218 -17.77 -5.19 19.67
C GLY A 218 -17.22 -3.77 19.76
N ARG A 219 -16.67 -3.39 20.92
CA ARG A 219 -16.08 -2.07 21.17
C ARG A 219 -14.99 -1.77 20.17
N ARG A 220 -15.19 -0.78 19.32
CA ARG A 220 -14.23 -0.26 18.34
C ARG A 220 -13.78 1.11 18.78
N SER A 221 -12.46 1.29 18.85
CA SER A 221 -11.86 2.59 19.11
C SER A 221 -12.04 3.46 17.85
N CYS A 222 -13.01 4.38 17.90
CA CYS A 222 -13.13 5.45 16.92
C CYS A 222 -12.06 6.50 17.21
N PHE A 223 -11.20 6.79 16.25
CA PHE A 223 -10.38 8.00 16.31
C PHE A 223 -11.26 9.22 16.06
N ARG A 224 -11.32 10.10 17.04
CA ARG A 224 -11.92 11.43 16.94
C ARG A 224 -10.89 12.33 16.24
N VAL A 225 -11.12 12.65 14.98
CA VAL A 225 -10.43 13.79 14.37
C VAL A 225 -11.19 15.03 14.84
N PHE A 226 -10.58 15.81 15.71
CA PHE A 226 -11.03 17.18 15.99
C PHE A 226 -10.51 18.07 14.84
N LEU A 227 -11.42 18.64 14.09
CA LEU A 227 -11.14 19.79 13.23
C LEU A 227 -11.13 21.05 14.09
#